data_709c7057d353a45ca0cf9492704219e2
#
_entry.id   709c7057d353a45ca0cf9492704219e2
#
_cell.length_a   1.000
_cell.length_b   1.000
_cell.length_c   1.000
_cell.angle_alpha   90.00
_cell.angle_beta   90.00
_cell.angle_gamma   90.00
#
_symmetry.space_group_name_H-M   'P 1'
#
loop_
_entity.id
_entity.type
_entity.pdbx_description
1 polymer ?
#
loop_
_entity_poly.entity_id
_entity_poly.type
_entity_poly.pdbx_seq_one_letter_code
_entity_poly.pdbx_strand_id
1 'polypeptide(L)'
;MPRYKLSPIERAAEKERKDNLRNIMKGLDVKNFDDLKDVFKMMVGEMLENGLDGELDDELGYTKYDYRNKEGENSRNGYSKKTLKTSFGETEIKVPRDRDGEFEPQLVKKNQTTLTGDIEEKIISMYAKGMTTSDIEAHIRDIYGLECSDTTISRITDKILTVVREWQSRPLEEIYAVVFMDAIHFHVRSEGQIIKKAVYIAIGINMEGRKEILGMWVGENESAKFWLSVLNSIRARGVEDILIACIDGLTGFTNAIEAVYPRTEIQQCIIHQIRNTTKFVSYKDIKPLSADLKRVYAAVDEQTALSELDNFDEKWSSKYPKIAISWRANWANLSTYFKYPEAVRTLIYTTNAIEGFNRQLRKVTKSKSVFPTDDSLLKMLYLAMIDITKKWTGKRKDWGQIHSQLEIFFADRLPQ
;
A
#
# COMPACT_ATOMS: atom_id res chain seq x y z
N MET A 1 -2.94 -12.43 24.30
CA MET A 1 -1.48 -12.32 24.60
C MET A 1 -1.29 -12.52 26.08
N PRO A 2 -0.38 -13.42 26.54
CA PRO A 2 -0.13 -13.60 27.95
C PRO A 2 0.54 -12.33 28.52
N ARG A 3 -0.01 -11.80 29.62
CA ARG A 3 0.60 -10.71 30.36
C ARG A 3 1.90 -11.21 30.99
N TYR A 4 3.04 -10.71 30.52
CA TYR A 4 4.33 -10.92 31.16
C TYR A 4 4.25 -10.39 32.61
N LYS A 5 4.43 -11.28 33.59
CA LYS A 5 4.50 -10.86 35.00
C LYS A 5 5.95 -10.48 35.27
N LEU A 6 6.16 -9.19 35.51
CA LEU A 6 7.47 -8.65 35.93
C LEU A 6 8.01 -9.39 37.16
N SER A 7 9.31 -9.63 37.17
CA SER A 7 10.01 -10.19 38.33
C SER A 7 9.94 -9.26 39.55
N PRO A 8 10.19 -9.75 40.76
CA PRO A 8 10.20 -8.89 41.95
C PRO A 8 11.17 -7.72 41.87
N ILE A 9 12.34 -7.90 41.22
CA ILE A 9 13.36 -6.88 41.04
C ILE A 9 12.87 -5.81 40.05
N GLU A 10 12.26 -6.20 38.93
CA GLU A 10 11.69 -5.28 37.95
C GLU A 10 10.51 -4.46 38.54
N ARG A 11 9.70 -5.06 39.42
CA ARG A 11 8.63 -4.34 40.11
C ARG A 11 9.18 -3.32 41.12
N ALA A 12 10.26 -3.64 41.83
CA ALA A 12 10.91 -2.71 42.74
C ALA A 12 11.50 -1.51 41.98
N ALA A 13 12.20 -1.76 40.88
CA ALA A 13 12.75 -0.72 40.00
C ALA A 13 11.65 0.14 39.34
N GLU A 14 10.54 -0.47 38.93
CA GLU A 14 9.39 0.26 38.39
C GLU A 14 8.71 1.13 39.45
N LYS A 15 8.61 0.64 40.68
CA LYS A 15 8.07 1.41 41.81
C LYS A 15 8.94 2.63 42.14
N GLU A 16 10.26 2.42 42.22
CA GLU A 16 11.23 3.49 42.46
C GLU A 16 11.19 4.56 41.37
N ARG A 17 11.13 4.16 40.09
CA ARG A 17 10.94 5.09 38.97
C ARG A 17 9.64 5.88 39.08
N LYS A 18 8.54 5.26 39.48
CA LYS A 18 7.24 5.92 39.68
C LYS A 18 7.28 6.90 40.85
N ASP A 19 7.94 6.56 41.94
CA ASP A 19 8.05 7.42 43.10
C ASP A 19 8.97 8.63 42.80
N ASN A 20 10.05 8.45 42.08
CA ASN A 20 10.90 9.52 41.58
C ASN A 20 10.15 10.46 40.64
N LEU A 21 9.39 9.93 39.69
CA LEU A 21 8.51 10.72 38.80
C LEU A 21 7.47 11.51 39.59
N ARG A 22 6.83 10.90 40.59
CA ARG A 22 5.87 11.61 41.48
C ARG A 22 6.52 12.75 42.25
N ASN A 23 7.73 12.58 42.72
CA ASN A 23 8.45 13.62 43.44
C ASN A 23 8.82 14.79 42.51
N ILE A 24 9.25 14.52 41.28
CA ILE A 24 9.49 15.55 40.28
C ILE A 24 8.18 16.28 39.95
N MET A 25 7.08 15.55 39.73
CA MET A 25 5.78 16.14 39.39
C MET A 25 5.19 17.00 40.55
N LYS A 26 5.48 16.68 41.80
CA LYS A 26 5.04 17.51 42.96
C LYS A 26 5.68 18.89 43.01
N GLY A 27 6.88 19.03 42.40
CA GLY A 27 7.58 20.33 42.29
C GLY A 27 7.12 21.19 41.10
N LEU A 28 6.28 20.63 40.23
CA LEU A 28 5.78 21.28 39.02
C LEU A 28 4.31 21.68 39.24
N ASP A 29 3.99 22.97 39.15
CA ASP A 29 2.61 23.49 39.29
C ASP A 29 1.78 23.25 38.02
N VAL A 30 1.49 21.96 37.73
CA VAL A 30 0.75 21.52 36.54
C VAL A 30 -0.75 21.50 36.87
N LYS A 31 -1.51 22.40 36.27
CA LYS A 31 -2.96 22.54 36.51
C LYS A 31 -3.82 22.05 35.35
N ASN A 32 -3.26 22.04 34.13
CA ASN A 32 -3.97 21.68 32.94
C ASN A 32 -3.04 20.91 31.96
N PHE A 33 -3.58 20.51 30.80
CA PHE A 33 -2.83 19.75 29.81
C PHE A 33 -1.75 20.58 29.10
N ASP A 34 -1.95 21.90 28.98
CA ASP A 34 -0.96 22.79 28.35
C ASP A 34 0.26 22.96 29.26
N ASP A 35 0.07 23.12 30.59
CA ASP A 35 1.18 23.12 31.54
C ASP A 35 2.00 21.83 31.46
N LEU A 36 1.32 20.67 31.33
CA LEU A 36 1.97 19.38 31.18
C LEU A 36 2.80 19.32 29.88
N LYS A 37 2.27 19.87 28.78
CA LYS A 37 2.97 19.96 27.48
C LYS A 37 4.22 20.83 27.57
N ASP A 38 4.15 21.96 28.27
CA ASP A 38 5.29 22.86 28.50
C ASP A 38 6.38 22.19 29.35
N VAL A 39 5.99 21.42 30.36
CA VAL A 39 6.93 20.62 31.14
C VAL A 39 7.62 19.58 30.32
N PHE A 40 6.91 18.81 29.46
CA PHE A 40 7.52 17.85 28.55
C PHE A 40 8.45 18.53 27.56
N LYS A 41 8.08 19.69 27.04
CA LYS A 41 8.89 20.50 26.14
C LYS A 41 10.23 20.89 26.80
N MET A 42 10.16 21.37 28.05
CA MET A 42 11.33 21.72 28.82
C MET A 42 12.22 20.50 29.10
N MET A 43 11.61 19.38 29.54
CA MET A 43 12.35 18.13 29.78
C MET A 43 13.06 17.62 28.54
N VAL A 44 12.41 17.64 27.37
CA VAL A 44 13.02 17.23 26.12
C VAL A 44 14.18 18.16 25.76
N GLY A 45 14.04 19.48 25.94
CA GLY A 45 15.11 20.45 25.74
C GLY A 45 16.34 20.13 26.58
N GLU A 46 16.17 19.97 27.89
CA GLU A 46 17.25 19.62 28.83
C GLU A 46 17.92 18.28 28.53
N MET A 47 17.14 17.25 28.17
CA MET A 47 17.70 15.94 27.78
C MET A 47 18.55 16.02 26.54
N LEU A 48 18.14 16.84 25.56
CA LEU A 48 18.90 17.04 24.32
C LEU A 48 20.18 17.84 24.58
N GLU A 49 20.11 18.92 25.35
CA GLU A 49 21.30 19.73 25.71
C GLU A 49 22.33 18.89 26.47
N ASN A 50 21.90 18.11 27.46
CA ASN A 50 22.77 17.20 28.22
C ASN A 50 23.38 16.10 27.32
N GLY A 51 22.58 15.52 26.40
CA GLY A 51 23.10 14.51 25.46
C GLY A 51 24.14 15.09 24.49
N LEU A 52 23.89 16.30 23.97
CA LEU A 52 24.82 16.99 23.10
C LEU A 52 26.11 17.40 23.80
N ASP A 53 26.03 17.83 25.08
CA ASP A 53 27.23 18.11 25.90
C ASP A 53 28.03 16.82 26.14
N GLY A 54 27.36 15.67 26.35
CA GLY A 54 28.01 14.36 26.46
C GLY A 54 28.73 13.95 25.16
N GLU A 55 28.07 14.11 23.99
CA GLU A 55 28.73 13.84 22.70
C GLU A 55 29.98 14.69 22.49
N LEU A 56 29.96 15.98 22.89
CA LEU A 56 31.14 16.85 22.80
C LEU A 56 32.21 16.50 23.84
N ASP A 57 31.82 16.01 25.05
CA ASP A 57 32.76 15.49 26.05
C ASP A 57 33.52 14.29 25.50
N ASP A 58 32.80 13.35 24.89
CA ASP A 58 33.40 12.15 24.29
C ASP A 58 34.32 12.49 23.11
N GLU A 59 33.94 13.45 22.24
CA GLU A 59 34.74 13.89 21.10
C GLU A 59 36.03 14.60 21.55
N LEU A 60 35.95 15.46 22.57
CA LEU A 60 37.12 16.23 23.07
C LEU A 60 37.97 15.48 24.08
N GLY A 61 37.46 14.36 24.62
CA GLY A 61 38.17 13.56 25.63
C GLY A 61 38.17 14.18 27.03
N TYR A 62 37.44 15.26 27.30
CA TYR A 62 37.34 15.89 28.60
C TYR A 62 35.97 16.54 28.85
N THR A 63 35.54 16.55 30.14
CA THR A 63 34.28 17.17 30.53
C THR A 63 34.42 18.70 30.71
N LYS A 64 33.29 19.40 30.69
CA LYS A 64 33.19 20.87 30.72
C LYS A 64 34.02 21.55 31.80
N TYR A 65 34.30 20.91 32.92
CA TYR A 65 35.04 21.48 34.08
C TYR A 65 36.39 20.82 34.32
N ASP A 66 36.78 19.82 33.51
CA ASP A 66 38.02 19.06 33.70
C ASP A 66 39.09 19.43 32.67
N TYR A 67 39.55 20.66 32.72
CA TYR A 67 40.63 21.14 31.83
C TYR A 67 42.01 20.52 32.12
N ARG A 68 42.17 19.82 33.24
CA ARG A 68 43.44 19.22 33.63
C ARG A 68 43.73 17.94 32.87
N ASN A 69 42.70 17.27 32.43
CA ASN A 69 42.80 16.00 31.68
C ASN A 69 42.61 16.19 30.16
N LYS A 70 42.71 17.42 29.68
CA LYS A 70 42.64 17.74 28.26
C LYS A 70 43.86 17.19 27.53
N GLU A 71 43.71 16.21 26.65
CA GLU A 71 44.78 15.61 25.86
C GLU A 71 44.90 16.21 24.44
N GLY A 72 43.83 16.78 23.86
CA GLY A 72 43.76 17.33 22.51
C GLY A 72 44.00 18.86 22.45
N GLU A 73 44.27 19.40 21.24
CA GLU A 73 44.42 20.83 20.99
C GLU A 73 43.04 21.53 20.87
N ASN A 74 41.98 20.84 20.38
CA ASN A 74 40.67 21.40 20.20
C ASN A 74 39.96 21.69 21.57
N SER A 75 39.11 22.68 21.61
CA SER A 75 38.47 23.15 22.85
C SER A 75 37.00 23.47 22.62
N ARG A 76 36.20 23.45 23.71
CA ARG A 76 34.85 23.98 23.70
C ARG A 76 34.79 25.45 23.31
N ASN A 77 33.83 25.83 22.46
CA ASN A 77 33.68 27.20 21.94
C ASN A 77 32.23 27.71 22.12
N GLY A 78 31.69 27.52 23.32
CA GLY A 78 30.35 28.00 23.66
C GLY A 78 29.24 27.20 22.97
N TYR A 79 28.09 27.84 22.81
CA TYR A 79 26.85 27.21 22.30
C TYR A 79 26.26 28.04 21.17
N SER A 80 25.58 27.38 20.26
CA SER A 80 24.66 28.00 19.29
C SER A 80 23.23 27.68 19.68
N LYS A 81 22.32 28.66 19.51
CA LYS A 81 20.89 28.44 19.71
C LYS A 81 20.29 27.79 18.47
N LYS A 82 19.43 26.79 18.68
CA LYS A 82 18.74 26.09 17.63
C LYS A 82 17.31 25.78 18.06
N THR A 83 16.35 26.15 17.23
CA THR A 83 14.94 25.82 17.47
C THR A 83 14.64 24.47 16.80
N LEU A 84 14.14 23.53 17.58
CA LEU A 84 13.68 22.22 17.12
C LEU A 84 12.17 22.12 17.21
N LYS A 85 11.54 21.64 16.15
CA LYS A 85 10.13 21.27 16.14
C LYS A 85 10.01 19.85 16.71
N THR A 86 9.30 19.72 17.82
CA THR A 86 9.05 18.44 18.52
C THR A 86 7.56 18.10 18.51
N SER A 87 7.19 16.88 18.93
CA SER A 87 5.78 16.51 19.13
C SER A 87 5.07 17.30 20.24
N PHE A 88 5.83 18.06 21.05
CA PHE A 88 5.30 18.91 22.11
C PHE A 88 5.33 20.41 21.76
N GLY A 89 5.75 20.77 20.55
CA GLY A 89 5.88 22.13 20.06
C GLY A 89 7.33 22.52 19.75
N GLU A 90 7.55 23.79 19.42
CA GLU A 90 8.91 24.30 19.16
C GLU A 90 9.68 24.43 20.47
N THR A 91 10.91 23.90 20.51
CA THR A 91 11.81 23.93 21.66
C THR A 91 13.12 24.56 21.22
N GLU A 92 13.55 25.63 21.87
CA GLU A 92 14.88 26.19 21.69
C GLU A 92 15.87 25.36 22.53
N ILE A 93 16.97 24.90 21.90
CA ILE A 93 18.05 24.17 22.55
C ILE A 93 19.39 24.85 22.29
N LYS A 94 20.35 24.63 23.18
CA LYS A 94 21.73 25.07 23.05
C LYS A 94 22.57 23.91 22.54
N VAL A 95 23.09 24.04 21.33
CA VAL A 95 24.00 23.07 20.71
C VAL A 95 25.43 23.49 21.00
N PRO A 96 26.24 22.67 21.69
CA PRO A 96 27.61 22.98 21.99
C PRO A 96 28.45 23.01 20.70
N ARG A 97 29.57 23.78 20.72
CA ARG A 97 30.50 23.91 19.62
C ARG A 97 31.92 23.73 20.12
N ASP A 98 32.75 23.17 19.28
CA ASP A 98 34.18 23.11 19.40
C ASP A 98 34.84 24.33 18.72
N ARG A 99 36.12 24.55 18.98
CA ARG A 99 36.89 25.70 18.45
C ARG A 99 37.23 25.50 16.98
N ASP A 100 37.51 24.29 16.56
CA ASP A 100 37.96 23.97 15.21
C ASP A 100 36.80 23.78 14.26
N GLY A 101 35.53 23.62 14.79
CA GLY A 101 34.30 23.49 14.02
C GLY A 101 34.09 22.11 13.39
N GLU A 102 34.83 21.12 13.87
CA GLU A 102 34.82 19.74 13.36
C GLU A 102 33.73 18.88 14.05
N PHE A 103 33.25 19.29 15.22
CA PHE A 103 32.20 18.55 15.94
C PHE A 103 30.93 18.45 15.14
N GLU A 104 30.54 17.24 14.83
CA GLU A 104 29.26 16.89 14.17
C GLU A 104 28.33 16.10 15.11
N PRO A 105 27.43 16.80 15.80
CA PRO A 105 26.50 16.14 16.75
C PRO A 105 25.60 15.13 16.03
N GLN A 106 25.49 13.92 16.60
CA GLN A 106 24.69 12.83 16.08
C GLN A 106 23.25 12.91 16.59
N LEU A 107 23.05 13.33 17.82
CA LEU A 107 21.73 13.43 18.47
C LEU A 107 20.86 14.47 17.77
N VAL A 108 21.43 15.59 17.34
CA VAL A 108 20.77 16.66 16.58
C VAL A 108 21.72 17.15 15.47
N LYS A 109 21.56 16.62 14.28
CA LYS A 109 22.43 16.95 13.14
C LYS A 109 22.42 18.44 12.78
N LYS A 110 23.52 18.96 12.20
CA LYS A 110 23.78 20.39 11.96
C LYS A 110 22.62 21.15 11.28
N ASN A 111 21.90 20.53 10.34
CA ASN A 111 20.77 21.14 9.61
C ASN A 111 19.40 20.58 10.01
N GLN A 112 19.32 19.81 11.08
CA GLN A 112 18.07 19.23 11.55
C GLN A 112 17.26 20.28 12.32
N THR A 113 16.09 20.65 11.83
CA THR A 113 15.17 21.61 12.44
C THR A 113 13.96 20.94 13.12
N THR A 114 13.86 19.63 13.00
CA THR A 114 12.73 18.86 13.53
C THR A 114 13.28 17.58 14.17
N LEU A 115 12.79 17.22 15.33
CA LEU A 115 12.97 15.88 15.93
C LEU A 115 12.01 14.92 15.20
N THR A 116 12.47 14.37 14.08
CA THR A 116 11.63 14.11 12.90
C THR A 116 11.06 12.71 12.75
N GLY A 117 11.50 11.71 13.46
CA GLY A 117 10.98 10.36 13.23
C GLY A 117 9.45 10.31 13.38
N ASP A 118 8.95 10.89 14.43
CA ASP A 118 7.55 10.73 14.86
C ASP A 118 6.55 11.57 14.03
N ILE A 119 6.93 12.79 13.62
CA ILE A 119 6.04 13.71 12.88
C ILE A 119 5.97 13.34 11.40
N GLU A 120 7.10 12.99 10.78
CA GLU A 120 7.11 12.52 9.39
C GLU A 120 6.28 11.25 9.23
N GLU A 121 6.42 10.29 10.14
CA GLU A 121 5.61 9.07 10.14
C GLU A 121 4.11 9.36 10.29
N LYS A 122 3.75 10.31 11.15
CA LYS A 122 2.35 10.74 11.32
C LYS A 122 1.81 11.42 10.06
N ILE A 123 2.60 12.30 9.42
CA ILE A 123 2.25 12.91 8.13
C ILE A 123 2.01 11.84 7.07
N ILE A 124 2.93 10.88 6.95
CA ILE A 124 2.79 9.76 6.01
C ILE A 124 1.54 8.93 6.33
N SER A 125 1.27 8.65 7.61
CA SER A 125 0.09 7.90 8.04
C SER A 125 -1.22 8.63 7.73
N MET A 126 -1.28 9.94 7.93
CA MET A 126 -2.45 10.76 7.58
C MET A 126 -2.66 10.81 6.07
N TYR A 127 -1.59 10.98 5.30
CA TYR A 127 -1.62 10.93 3.84
C TYR A 127 -2.11 9.57 3.33
N ALA A 128 -1.63 8.46 3.92
CA ALA A 128 -2.08 7.10 3.61
C ALA A 128 -3.58 6.88 3.87
N LYS A 129 -4.17 7.61 4.81
CA LYS A 129 -5.62 7.58 5.11
C LYS A 129 -6.45 8.46 4.19
N GLY A 130 -5.84 9.13 3.23
CA GLY A 130 -6.52 9.92 2.21
C GLY A 130 -6.65 11.40 2.51
N MET A 131 -5.99 11.92 3.56
CA MET A 131 -5.99 13.37 3.83
C MET A 131 -5.21 14.12 2.75
N THR A 132 -5.69 15.34 2.41
CA THR A 132 -4.94 16.24 1.53
C THR A 132 -3.76 16.85 2.30
N THR A 133 -2.78 17.42 1.59
CA THR A 133 -1.66 18.12 2.22
C THR A 133 -2.14 19.29 3.07
N SER A 134 -3.14 20.05 2.60
CA SER A 134 -3.77 21.13 3.37
C SER A 134 -4.54 20.66 4.61
N ASP A 135 -5.25 19.50 4.52
CA ASP A 135 -5.90 18.92 5.70
C ASP A 135 -4.88 18.46 6.73
N ILE A 136 -3.74 17.91 6.28
CA ILE A 136 -2.63 17.48 7.15
C ILE A 136 -1.99 18.71 7.82
N GLU A 137 -1.77 19.79 7.07
CA GLU A 137 -1.28 21.07 7.59
C GLU A 137 -2.18 21.60 8.73
N ALA A 138 -3.49 21.69 8.46
CA ALA A 138 -4.46 22.11 9.46
C ALA A 138 -4.44 21.18 10.70
N HIS A 139 -4.43 19.87 10.48
CA HIS A 139 -4.46 18.88 11.55
C HIS A 139 -3.19 18.89 12.42
N ILE A 140 -2.01 19.05 11.82
CA ILE A 140 -0.73 19.18 12.52
C ILE A 140 -0.72 20.45 13.36
N ARG A 141 -1.20 21.57 12.82
CA ARG A 141 -1.31 22.83 13.56
C ARG A 141 -2.27 22.70 14.74
N ASP A 142 -3.44 22.12 14.53
CA ASP A 142 -4.48 22.01 15.57
C ASP A 142 -4.08 21.07 16.73
N ILE A 143 -3.43 19.94 16.42
CA ILE A 143 -3.09 18.93 17.45
C ILE A 143 -1.73 19.21 18.10
N TYR A 144 -0.74 19.62 17.31
CA TYR A 144 0.66 19.74 17.78
C TYR A 144 1.11 21.19 17.93
N GLY A 145 0.29 22.17 17.51
CA GLY A 145 0.69 23.58 17.52
C GLY A 145 1.88 23.90 16.63
N LEU A 146 2.13 23.05 15.61
CA LEU A 146 3.29 23.19 14.71
C LEU A 146 2.84 23.73 13.35
N GLU A 147 3.54 24.73 12.86
CA GLU A 147 3.38 25.18 11.49
C GLU A 147 4.22 24.31 10.56
N CYS A 148 3.55 23.57 9.68
CA CYS A 148 4.16 22.72 8.67
C CYS A 148 3.49 23.03 7.34
N SER A 149 4.15 23.78 6.47
CA SER A 149 3.54 24.21 5.20
C SER A 149 3.19 23.02 4.30
N ASP A 150 2.18 23.20 3.45
CA ASP A 150 1.75 22.26 2.40
C ASP A 150 2.93 21.77 1.54
N THR A 151 3.85 22.68 1.22
CA THR A 151 5.11 22.37 0.50
C THR A 151 6.01 21.41 1.29
N THR A 152 6.14 21.60 2.61
CA THR A 152 6.93 20.71 3.47
C THR A 152 6.31 19.33 3.55
N ILE A 153 4.99 19.25 3.67
CA ILE A 153 4.24 17.99 3.69
C ILE A 153 4.39 17.26 2.35
N SER A 154 4.31 18.00 1.22
CA SER A 154 4.56 17.44 -0.11
C SER A 154 5.95 16.83 -0.20
N ARG A 155 7.00 17.57 0.24
CA ARG A 155 8.39 17.08 0.24
C ARG A 155 8.60 15.85 1.12
N ILE A 156 7.95 15.77 2.27
CA ILE A 156 8.00 14.58 3.14
C ILE A 156 7.38 13.38 2.43
N THR A 157 6.20 13.58 1.83
CA THR A 157 5.52 12.49 1.10
C THR A 157 6.24 12.13 -0.20
N ASP A 158 7.02 13.01 -0.81
CA ASP A 158 7.80 12.73 -2.04
C ASP A 158 8.94 11.71 -1.79
N LYS A 159 9.45 11.62 -0.56
CA LYS A 159 10.40 10.56 -0.17
C LYS A 159 9.85 9.15 -0.45
N ILE A 160 8.53 9.00 -0.42
CA ILE A 160 7.85 7.73 -0.70
C ILE A 160 8.03 7.30 -2.15
N LEU A 161 8.19 8.23 -3.11
CA LEU A 161 8.35 7.89 -4.53
C LEU A 161 9.58 7.02 -4.80
N THR A 162 10.67 7.23 -4.08
CA THR A 162 11.85 6.36 -4.18
C THR A 162 11.50 4.94 -3.77
N VAL A 163 10.84 4.79 -2.62
CA VAL A 163 10.39 3.48 -2.12
C VAL A 163 9.37 2.83 -3.07
N VAL A 164 8.47 3.62 -3.66
CA VAL A 164 7.51 3.14 -4.67
C VAL A 164 8.24 2.59 -5.89
N ARG A 165 9.26 3.29 -6.38
CA ARG A 165 10.05 2.86 -7.56
C ARG A 165 10.83 1.58 -7.27
N GLU A 166 11.47 1.49 -6.12
CA GLU A 166 12.16 0.28 -5.65
C GLU A 166 11.19 -0.90 -5.54
N TRP A 167 10.03 -0.69 -4.91
CA TRP A 167 8.98 -1.70 -4.82
C TRP A 167 8.47 -2.13 -6.20
N GLN A 168 8.24 -1.18 -7.11
CA GLN A 168 7.73 -1.45 -8.46
C GLN A 168 8.76 -2.20 -9.32
N SER A 169 10.05 -2.04 -9.06
CA SER A 169 11.15 -2.70 -9.78
C SER A 169 11.68 -3.97 -9.11
N ARG A 170 11.17 -4.33 -7.94
CA ARG A 170 11.64 -5.51 -7.19
C ARG A 170 11.51 -6.80 -8.02
N PRO A 171 12.40 -7.78 -7.83
CA PRO A 171 12.23 -9.13 -8.39
C PRO A 171 10.89 -9.74 -7.96
N LEU A 172 10.34 -10.59 -8.82
CA LEU A 172 9.13 -11.36 -8.59
C LEU A 172 9.46 -12.85 -8.61
N GLU A 173 8.51 -13.69 -8.18
CA GLU A 173 8.62 -15.14 -8.32
C GLU A 173 8.61 -15.53 -9.80
N GLU A 174 9.28 -16.63 -10.13
CA GLU A 174 9.38 -17.12 -11.51
C GLU A 174 8.03 -17.60 -12.06
N ILE A 175 7.20 -18.21 -11.19
CA ILE A 175 5.92 -18.80 -11.58
C ILE A 175 4.79 -18.32 -10.68
N TYR A 176 3.71 -17.87 -11.30
CA TYR A 176 2.46 -17.57 -10.60
C TYR A 176 1.35 -18.53 -11.02
N ALA A 177 0.70 -19.13 -10.00
CA ALA A 177 -0.43 -20.02 -10.23
C ALA A 177 -1.61 -19.28 -10.86
N VAL A 178 -1.93 -18.08 -10.37
CA VAL A 178 -3.00 -17.24 -10.90
C VAL A 178 -2.59 -15.78 -10.82
N VAL A 179 -2.82 -15.03 -11.91
CA VAL A 179 -2.67 -13.56 -11.90
C VAL A 179 -4.01 -12.93 -12.26
N PHE A 180 -4.49 -12.06 -11.37
CA PHE A 180 -5.68 -11.23 -11.59
C PHE A 180 -5.24 -9.86 -12.08
N MET A 181 -5.84 -9.38 -13.17
CA MET A 181 -5.53 -8.10 -13.79
C MET A 181 -6.80 -7.29 -14.02
N ASP A 182 -6.81 -6.03 -13.57
CA ASP A 182 -7.94 -5.11 -13.69
C ASP A 182 -7.45 -3.67 -13.69
N ALA A 183 -8.22 -2.74 -14.21
CA ALA A 183 -7.91 -1.32 -14.19
C ALA A 183 -9.00 -0.53 -13.47
N ILE A 184 -8.57 0.42 -12.64
CA ILE A 184 -9.46 1.38 -11.99
C ILE A 184 -9.13 2.79 -12.43
N HIS A 185 -10.13 3.66 -12.44
CA HIS A 185 -9.98 4.99 -12.99
C HIS A 185 -10.02 6.06 -11.91
N PHE A 186 -9.15 7.07 -12.05
CA PHE A 186 -9.05 8.24 -11.20
C PHE A 186 -8.98 9.52 -12.04
N HIS A 187 -9.36 10.65 -11.44
CA HIS A 187 -9.17 11.95 -12.06
C HIS A 187 -7.85 12.56 -11.61
N VAL A 188 -7.05 12.99 -12.56
CA VAL A 188 -5.73 13.59 -12.33
C VAL A 188 -5.65 14.89 -13.10
N ARG A 189 -5.04 15.92 -12.52
CA ARG A 189 -4.75 17.17 -13.21
C ARG A 189 -3.50 17.00 -14.07
N SER A 190 -3.62 17.27 -15.35
CA SER A 190 -2.53 17.24 -16.32
C SER A 190 -2.67 18.46 -17.23
N GLU A 191 -1.62 19.24 -17.39
CA GLU A 191 -1.59 20.43 -18.26
C GLU A 191 -2.79 21.39 -18.06
N GLY A 192 -3.17 21.61 -16.81
CA GLY A 192 -4.29 22.49 -16.45
C GLY A 192 -5.68 21.87 -16.61
N GLN A 193 -5.81 20.68 -17.17
CA GLN A 193 -7.06 19.95 -17.35
C GLN A 193 -7.21 18.79 -16.38
N ILE A 194 -8.44 18.41 -16.07
CA ILE A 194 -8.75 17.20 -15.30
C ILE A 194 -9.04 16.09 -16.28
N ILE A 195 -8.17 15.08 -16.32
CA ILE A 195 -8.31 13.92 -17.19
C ILE A 195 -8.57 12.67 -16.36
N LYS A 196 -9.29 11.72 -16.97
CA LYS A 196 -9.55 10.41 -16.38
C LYS A 196 -8.43 9.46 -16.77
N LYS A 197 -7.59 9.09 -15.81
CA LYS A 197 -6.49 8.13 -16.02
C LYS A 197 -6.83 6.74 -15.50
N ALA A 198 -6.28 5.71 -16.14
CA ALA A 198 -6.40 4.33 -15.72
C ALA A 198 -5.21 3.95 -14.82
N VAL A 199 -5.49 3.26 -13.72
CA VAL A 199 -4.48 2.59 -12.90
C VAL A 199 -4.62 1.10 -13.10
N TYR A 200 -3.62 0.50 -13.71
CA TYR A 200 -3.51 -0.92 -13.99
C TYR A 200 -2.95 -1.63 -12.76
N ILE A 201 -3.59 -2.70 -12.35
CA ILE A 201 -3.25 -3.45 -11.14
C ILE A 201 -3.15 -4.91 -11.50
N ALA A 202 -2.05 -5.55 -11.08
CA ALA A 202 -1.86 -6.98 -11.17
C ALA A 202 -1.66 -7.57 -9.78
N ILE A 203 -2.42 -8.62 -9.46
CA ILE A 203 -2.35 -9.38 -8.21
C ILE A 203 -2.01 -10.81 -8.55
N GLY A 204 -0.89 -11.33 -8.04
CA GLY A 204 -0.47 -12.71 -8.19
C GLY A 204 -0.83 -13.56 -6.98
N ILE A 205 -1.10 -14.83 -7.22
CA ILE A 205 -1.04 -15.90 -6.23
C ILE A 205 0.11 -16.80 -6.65
N ASN A 206 1.15 -16.87 -5.81
CA ASN A 206 2.33 -17.68 -6.10
C ASN A 206 2.06 -19.18 -5.87
N MET A 207 3.04 -20.02 -6.17
CA MET A 207 2.91 -21.48 -6.01
C MET A 207 2.77 -21.93 -4.55
N GLU A 208 3.05 -21.06 -3.58
CA GLU A 208 2.79 -21.30 -2.15
C GLU A 208 1.36 -20.93 -1.71
N GLY A 209 0.55 -20.35 -2.58
CA GLY A 209 -0.80 -19.87 -2.27
C GLY A 209 -0.85 -18.53 -1.57
N ARG A 210 0.24 -17.78 -1.57
CA ARG A 210 0.31 -16.43 -1.03
C ARG A 210 -0.07 -15.41 -2.09
N LYS A 211 -0.82 -14.42 -1.67
CA LYS A 211 -1.28 -13.35 -2.54
C LYS A 211 -0.41 -12.12 -2.39
N GLU A 212 0.02 -11.53 -3.50
CA GLU A 212 0.78 -10.30 -3.53
C GLU A 212 0.38 -9.37 -4.68
N ILE A 213 0.69 -8.07 -4.55
CA ILE A 213 0.53 -7.10 -5.63
C ILE A 213 1.79 -7.11 -6.47
N LEU A 214 1.68 -7.48 -7.75
CA LEU A 214 2.82 -7.50 -8.67
C LEU A 214 3.25 -6.09 -9.08
N GLY A 215 2.30 -5.17 -9.18
CA GLY A 215 2.56 -3.78 -9.49
C GLY A 215 1.30 -2.96 -9.69
N MET A 216 1.50 -1.63 -9.77
CA MET A 216 0.46 -0.64 -10.10
C MET A 216 1.05 0.36 -11.08
N TRP A 217 0.42 0.56 -12.24
CA TRP A 217 0.90 1.43 -13.30
C TRP A 217 -0.16 2.47 -13.66
N VAL A 218 0.22 3.74 -13.76
CA VAL A 218 -0.67 4.82 -14.16
C VAL A 218 -0.54 5.04 -15.67
N GLY A 219 -1.65 4.98 -16.40
CA GLY A 219 -1.72 5.23 -17.82
C GLY A 219 -2.86 6.18 -18.18
N GLU A 220 -2.83 6.77 -19.35
CA GLU A 220 -3.84 7.75 -19.77
C GLU A 220 -5.21 7.09 -19.97
N ASN A 221 -5.25 5.99 -20.71
CA ASN A 221 -6.48 5.25 -21.01
C ASN A 221 -6.23 3.75 -20.85
N GLU A 222 -7.26 3.02 -20.49
CA GLU A 222 -7.20 1.56 -20.50
C GLU A 222 -7.12 1.04 -21.94
N SER A 223 -6.02 0.34 -22.23
CA SER A 223 -5.75 -0.21 -23.56
C SER A 223 -4.93 -1.49 -23.51
N ALA A 224 -5.14 -2.36 -24.50
CA ALA A 224 -4.36 -3.58 -24.70
C ALA A 224 -2.85 -3.29 -24.88
N LYS A 225 -2.51 -2.17 -25.56
CA LYS A 225 -1.13 -1.74 -25.74
C LYS A 225 -0.43 -1.45 -24.42
N PHE A 226 -1.12 -0.79 -23.49
CA PHE A 226 -0.55 -0.51 -22.18
C PHE A 226 -0.45 -1.80 -21.34
N TRP A 227 -1.45 -2.68 -21.40
CA TRP A 227 -1.36 -4.01 -20.79
C TRP A 227 -0.16 -4.81 -21.30
N LEU A 228 0.16 -4.74 -22.59
CA LEU A 228 1.37 -5.35 -23.13
C LEU A 228 2.63 -4.80 -22.44
N SER A 229 2.72 -3.50 -22.20
CA SER A 229 3.85 -2.91 -21.47
C SER A 229 3.90 -3.35 -20.00
N VAL A 230 2.75 -3.49 -19.34
CA VAL A 230 2.63 -4.03 -17.97
C VAL A 230 3.15 -5.48 -17.91
N LEU A 231 2.71 -6.34 -18.83
CA LEU A 231 3.14 -7.74 -18.90
C LEU A 231 4.64 -7.87 -19.15
N ASN A 232 5.20 -7.06 -20.06
CA ASN A 232 6.64 -7.01 -20.29
C ASN A 232 7.41 -6.51 -19.03
N SER A 233 6.87 -5.55 -18.32
CA SER A 233 7.44 -5.10 -17.03
C SER A 233 7.45 -6.22 -15.98
N ILE A 234 6.39 -7.01 -15.90
CA ILE A 234 6.31 -8.17 -15.00
C ILE A 234 7.36 -9.23 -15.41
N ARG A 235 7.46 -9.54 -16.71
CA ARG A 235 8.45 -10.48 -17.24
C ARG A 235 9.90 -10.04 -16.99
N ALA A 236 10.20 -8.77 -17.19
CA ALA A 236 11.53 -8.20 -16.94
C ALA A 236 11.95 -8.28 -15.46
N ARG A 237 11.00 -8.49 -14.56
CA ARG A 237 11.22 -8.65 -13.11
C ARG A 237 11.34 -10.12 -12.68
N GLY A 238 11.46 -11.06 -13.62
CA GLY A 238 11.74 -12.47 -13.37
C GLY A 238 10.56 -13.42 -13.52
N VAL A 239 9.35 -12.95 -13.84
CA VAL A 239 8.21 -13.85 -14.07
C VAL A 239 8.38 -14.56 -15.42
N GLU A 240 8.65 -15.84 -15.36
CA GLU A 240 8.83 -16.68 -16.56
C GLU A 240 7.49 -17.27 -17.02
N ASP A 241 6.61 -17.61 -16.08
CA ASP A 241 5.34 -18.24 -16.41
C ASP A 241 4.18 -17.79 -15.51
N ILE A 242 2.99 -17.72 -16.11
CA ILE A 242 1.70 -17.51 -15.45
C ILE A 242 0.79 -18.64 -15.87
N LEU A 243 0.37 -19.51 -14.92
CA LEU A 243 -0.44 -20.66 -15.30
C LEU A 243 -1.83 -20.23 -15.77
N ILE A 244 -2.51 -19.35 -14.99
CA ILE A 244 -3.84 -18.85 -15.31
C ILE A 244 -3.90 -17.34 -15.13
N ALA A 245 -4.37 -16.61 -16.13
CA ALA A 245 -4.65 -15.17 -16.07
C ALA A 245 -6.14 -14.90 -16.00
N CYS A 246 -6.58 -14.22 -14.95
CA CYS A 246 -7.97 -13.79 -14.78
C CYS A 246 -8.10 -12.31 -15.14
N ILE A 247 -8.87 -12.00 -16.19
CA ILE A 247 -8.97 -10.67 -16.77
C ILE A 247 -10.43 -10.23 -16.94
N ASP A 248 -10.63 -8.94 -17.20
CA ASP A 248 -11.90 -8.44 -17.72
C ASP A 248 -12.01 -8.67 -19.22
N GLY A 249 -13.13 -8.28 -19.83
CA GLY A 249 -13.39 -8.46 -21.26
C GLY A 249 -12.85 -7.33 -22.15
N LEU A 250 -11.71 -6.72 -21.83
CA LEU A 250 -11.11 -5.68 -22.67
C LEU A 250 -10.64 -6.23 -24.01
N THR A 251 -11.07 -5.62 -25.12
CA THR A 251 -10.68 -6.03 -26.46
C THR A 251 -9.17 -5.98 -26.66
N GLY A 252 -8.59 -7.07 -27.16
CA GLY A 252 -7.16 -7.21 -27.43
C GLY A 252 -6.30 -7.54 -26.21
N PHE A 253 -6.88 -7.65 -25.02
CA PHE A 253 -6.13 -8.02 -23.82
C PHE A 253 -5.61 -9.46 -23.89
N THR A 254 -6.43 -10.39 -24.38
CA THR A 254 -6.04 -11.78 -24.64
C THR A 254 -4.78 -11.83 -25.52
N ASN A 255 -4.77 -11.11 -26.65
CA ASN A 255 -3.62 -11.07 -27.55
C ASN A 255 -2.36 -10.49 -26.88
N ALA A 256 -2.51 -9.52 -25.97
CA ALA A 256 -1.38 -8.97 -25.22
C ALA A 256 -0.78 -10.01 -24.27
N ILE A 257 -1.60 -10.84 -23.64
CA ILE A 257 -1.15 -11.92 -22.74
C ILE A 257 -0.45 -13.01 -23.58
N GLU A 258 -1.06 -13.47 -24.65
CA GLU A 258 -0.51 -14.50 -25.55
C GLU A 258 0.84 -14.10 -26.16
N ALA A 259 1.03 -12.81 -26.44
CA ALA A 259 2.29 -12.29 -26.97
C ALA A 259 3.45 -12.37 -25.96
N VAL A 260 3.19 -12.28 -24.65
CA VAL A 260 4.24 -12.31 -23.60
C VAL A 260 4.31 -13.68 -22.93
N TYR A 261 3.16 -14.29 -22.68
CA TYR A 261 2.99 -15.57 -21.98
C TYR A 261 2.09 -16.51 -22.80
N PRO A 262 2.61 -17.12 -23.89
CA PRO A 262 1.80 -17.88 -24.86
C PRO A 262 1.19 -19.17 -24.30
N ARG A 263 1.69 -19.67 -23.16
CA ARG A 263 1.19 -20.88 -22.50
C ARG A 263 0.14 -20.58 -21.41
N THR A 264 -0.16 -19.32 -21.15
CA THR A 264 -1.09 -18.93 -20.10
C THR A 264 -2.53 -19.26 -20.47
N GLU A 265 -3.23 -19.97 -19.60
CA GLU A 265 -4.67 -20.17 -19.73
C GLU A 265 -5.40 -18.87 -19.33
N ILE A 266 -6.30 -18.40 -20.18
CA ILE A 266 -6.99 -17.13 -19.96
C ILE A 266 -8.41 -17.39 -19.50
N GLN A 267 -8.78 -16.82 -18.35
CA GLN A 267 -10.13 -16.81 -17.83
C GLN A 267 -10.70 -15.40 -17.82
N GLN A 268 -11.70 -15.14 -18.64
CA GLN A 268 -12.47 -13.90 -18.54
C GLN A 268 -13.44 -13.93 -17.35
N CYS A 269 -13.53 -12.80 -16.66
CA CYS A 269 -14.37 -12.67 -15.47
C CYS A 269 -15.87 -12.77 -15.83
N ILE A 270 -16.51 -13.79 -15.33
CA ILE A 270 -17.96 -14.02 -15.50
C ILE A 270 -18.80 -12.85 -14.96
N ILE A 271 -18.38 -12.26 -13.85
CA ILE A 271 -19.12 -11.12 -13.24
C ILE A 271 -19.06 -9.88 -14.15
N HIS A 272 -17.91 -9.61 -14.78
CA HIS A 272 -17.80 -8.52 -15.76
C HIS A 272 -18.67 -8.80 -17.00
N GLN A 273 -18.71 -10.02 -17.50
CA GLN A 273 -19.59 -10.41 -18.61
C GLN A 273 -21.08 -10.20 -18.23
N ILE A 274 -21.48 -10.61 -17.03
CA ILE A 274 -22.87 -10.39 -16.54
C ILE A 274 -23.17 -8.89 -16.43
N ARG A 275 -22.28 -8.10 -15.87
CA ARG A 275 -22.46 -6.64 -15.77
C ARG A 275 -22.59 -5.98 -17.15
N ASN A 276 -21.79 -6.39 -18.11
CA ASN A 276 -21.87 -5.91 -19.50
C ASN A 276 -23.20 -6.33 -20.14
N THR A 277 -23.63 -7.55 -19.91
CA THR A 277 -24.93 -8.06 -20.36
C THR A 277 -26.09 -7.21 -19.83
N THR A 278 -26.08 -6.92 -18.53
CA THR A 278 -27.23 -6.25 -17.85
C THR A 278 -27.32 -4.76 -18.13
N LYS A 279 -26.26 -4.11 -18.65
CA LYS A 279 -26.26 -2.67 -18.98
C LYS A 279 -27.40 -2.25 -19.91
N PHE A 280 -27.81 -3.13 -20.80
CA PHE A 280 -28.79 -2.84 -21.86
C PHE A 280 -30.13 -3.56 -21.62
N VAL A 281 -30.31 -4.16 -20.44
CA VAL A 281 -31.50 -4.90 -20.05
C VAL A 281 -32.43 -3.99 -19.26
N SER A 282 -33.73 -4.00 -19.56
CA SER A 282 -34.73 -3.24 -18.81
C SER A 282 -34.79 -3.74 -17.35
N TYR A 283 -34.99 -2.82 -16.40
CA TYR A 283 -34.93 -3.11 -14.96
C TYR A 283 -35.82 -4.31 -14.55
N LYS A 284 -37.02 -4.42 -15.12
CA LYS A 284 -37.95 -5.53 -14.84
C LYS A 284 -37.42 -6.91 -15.25
N ASP A 285 -36.52 -6.96 -16.26
CA ASP A 285 -36.01 -8.20 -16.80
C ASP A 285 -34.64 -8.59 -16.20
N ILE A 286 -33.95 -7.68 -15.49
CA ILE A 286 -32.62 -7.95 -14.93
C ILE A 286 -32.64 -9.19 -14.02
N LYS A 287 -33.58 -9.26 -13.10
CA LYS A 287 -33.65 -10.37 -12.13
C LYS A 287 -33.93 -11.73 -12.79
N PRO A 288 -34.98 -11.91 -13.64
CA PRO A 288 -35.19 -13.18 -14.30
C PRO A 288 -34.10 -13.55 -15.29
N LEU A 289 -33.58 -12.60 -16.06
CA LEU A 289 -32.47 -12.82 -16.98
C LEU A 289 -31.19 -13.26 -16.27
N SER A 290 -30.85 -12.62 -15.14
CA SER A 290 -29.70 -13.00 -14.32
C SER A 290 -29.86 -14.39 -13.69
N ALA A 291 -31.09 -14.80 -13.38
CA ALA A 291 -31.35 -16.15 -12.88
C ALA A 291 -31.13 -17.21 -13.96
N ASP A 292 -31.53 -16.93 -15.22
CA ASP A 292 -31.27 -17.83 -16.35
C ASP A 292 -29.79 -17.89 -16.69
N LEU A 293 -29.06 -16.74 -16.71
CA LEU A 293 -27.62 -16.72 -16.88
C LEU A 293 -26.89 -17.49 -15.78
N LYS A 294 -27.44 -17.50 -14.55
CA LYS A 294 -26.84 -18.26 -13.46
C LYS A 294 -26.81 -19.77 -13.78
N ARG A 295 -27.78 -20.30 -14.50
CA ARG A 295 -27.82 -21.71 -14.93
C ARG A 295 -26.65 -22.01 -15.88
N VAL A 296 -26.28 -21.07 -16.75
CA VAL A 296 -25.15 -21.20 -17.66
C VAL A 296 -23.82 -21.29 -16.90
N TYR A 297 -23.50 -20.28 -16.09
CA TYR A 297 -22.16 -20.22 -15.46
C TYR A 297 -22.03 -21.06 -14.18
N ALA A 298 -23.12 -21.56 -13.60
CA ALA A 298 -23.12 -22.47 -12.46
C ALA A 298 -23.32 -23.93 -12.86
N ALA A 299 -23.28 -24.24 -14.15
CA ALA A 299 -23.40 -25.62 -14.67
C ALA A 299 -22.26 -26.50 -14.17
N VAL A 300 -22.50 -27.81 -14.12
CA VAL A 300 -21.53 -28.79 -13.63
C VAL A 300 -20.36 -28.97 -14.60
N ASP A 301 -20.60 -28.83 -15.89
CA ASP A 301 -19.65 -28.95 -16.97
C ASP A 301 -19.97 -28.01 -18.14
N GLU A 302 -19.04 -27.92 -19.11
CA GLU A 302 -19.15 -27.04 -20.25
C GLU A 302 -20.30 -27.41 -21.19
N GLN A 303 -20.58 -28.73 -21.37
CA GLN A 303 -21.65 -29.19 -22.25
C GLN A 303 -23.01 -28.78 -21.69
N THR A 304 -23.24 -28.96 -20.41
CA THR A 304 -24.43 -28.49 -19.72
C THR A 304 -24.57 -26.96 -19.81
N ALA A 305 -23.45 -26.24 -19.63
CA ALA A 305 -23.45 -24.78 -19.74
C ALA A 305 -23.84 -24.29 -21.15
N LEU A 306 -23.36 -24.94 -22.21
CA LEU A 306 -23.75 -24.62 -23.59
C LEU A 306 -25.25 -24.90 -23.82
N SER A 307 -25.76 -26.03 -23.32
CA SER A 307 -27.19 -26.33 -23.41
C SER A 307 -28.06 -25.29 -22.70
N GLU A 308 -27.61 -24.82 -21.50
CA GLU A 308 -28.30 -23.74 -20.80
C GLU A 308 -28.18 -22.38 -21.51
N LEU A 309 -27.09 -22.15 -22.24
CA LEU A 309 -26.92 -20.96 -23.10
C LEU A 309 -27.87 -21.02 -24.30
N ASP A 310 -28.12 -22.20 -24.87
CA ASP A 310 -29.12 -22.39 -25.95
C ASP A 310 -30.53 -22.10 -25.41
N ASN A 311 -30.90 -22.64 -24.24
CA ASN A 311 -32.17 -22.36 -23.57
C ASN A 311 -32.33 -20.86 -23.27
N PHE A 312 -31.23 -20.20 -22.88
CA PHE A 312 -31.21 -18.76 -22.65
C PHE A 312 -31.46 -17.98 -23.94
N ASP A 313 -30.79 -18.37 -25.01
CA ASP A 313 -30.93 -17.73 -26.32
C ASP A 313 -32.37 -17.86 -26.86
N GLU A 314 -32.97 -19.06 -26.84
CA GLU A 314 -34.39 -19.27 -27.22
C GLU A 314 -35.35 -18.36 -26.46
N LYS A 315 -35.13 -18.19 -25.17
CA LYS A 315 -35.99 -17.38 -24.32
C LYS A 315 -35.83 -15.87 -24.49
N TRP A 316 -34.61 -15.38 -24.69
CA TRP A 316 -34.30 -13.96 -24.58
C TRP A 316 -33.87 -13.29 -25.90
N SER A 317 -33.54 -14.03 -26.96
CA SER A 317 -33.04 -13.49 -28.23
C SER A 317 -34.03 -12.59 -28.95
N SER A 318 -35.34 -12.86 -28.83
CA SER A 318 -36.37 -11.98 -29.42
C SER A 318 -36.32 -10.56 -28.83
N LYS A 319 -35.92 -10.41 -27.57
CA LYS A 319 -35.88 -9.12 -26.85
C LYS A 319 -34.47 -8.55 -26.72
N TYR A 320 -33.46 -9.41 -26.54
CA TYR A 320 -32.06 -9.04 -26.30
C TYR A 320 -31.10 -9.88 -27.13
N PRO A 321 -31.14 -9.81 -28.48
CA PRO A 321 -30.41 -10.73 -29.36
C PRO A 321 -28.89 -10.66 -29.21
N LYS A 322 -28.36 -9.51 -28.79
CA LYS A 322 -26.90 -9.31 -28.66
C LYS A 322 -26.29 -10.03 -27.45
N ILE A 323 -27.10 -10.50 -26.49
CA ILE A 323 -26.56 -11.09 -25.27
C ILE A 323 -25.96 -12.46 -25.56
N ALA A 324 -26.73 -13.39 -26.10
CA ALA A 324 -26.25 -14.73 -26.42
C ALA A 324 -25.10 -14.69 -27.44
N ILE A 325 -25.16 -13.78 -28.42
CA ILE A 325 -24.07 -13.55 -29.38
C ILE A 325 -22.80 -13.15 -28.66
N SER A 326 -22.86 -12.22 -27.70
CA SER A 326 -21.70 -11.79 -26.91
C SER A 326 -21.13 -12.91 -26.04
N TRP A 327 -21.97 -13.73 -25.42
CA TRP A 327 -21.54 -14.87 -24.62
C TRP A 327 -20.85 -15.94 -25.49
N ARG A 328 -21.41 -16.26 -26.67
CA ARG A 328 -20.81 -17.21 -27.61
C ARG A 328 -19.49 -16.72 -28.17
N ALA A 329 -19.40 -15.41 -28.53
CA ALA A 329 -18.17 -14.81 -29.05
C ALA A 329 -17.00 -14.85 -28.04
N ASN A 330 -17.30 -14.76 -26.76
CA ASN A 330 -16.30 -14.80 -25.68
C ASN A 330 -16.18 -16.20 -25.03
N TRP A 331 -16.91 -17.19 -25.52
CA TRP A 331 -17.07 -18.49 -24.84
C TRP A 331 -15.74 -19.19 -24.54
N ALA A 332 -14.81 -19.20 -25.48
CA ALA A 332 -13.53 -19.84 -25.30
C ALA A 332 -12.76 -19.37 -24.05
N ASN A 333 -12.85 -18.07 -23.74
CA ASN A 333 -12.20 -17.51 -22.55
C ASN A 333 -13.12 -17.46 -21.31
N LEU A 334 -14.44 -17.49 -21.51
CA LEU A 334 -15.40 -17.56 -20.42
C LEU A 334 -15.49 -18.96 -19.84
N SER A 335 -15.37 -20.02 -20.65
CA SER A 335 -15.53 -21.41 -20.26
C SER A 335 -14.27 -22.07 -19.71
N THR A 336 -13.11 -21.38 -19.73
CA THR A 336 -11.81 -21.94 -19.29
C THR A 336 -11.90 -22.63 -17.92
N TYR A 337 -12.63 -22.06 -16.96
CA TYR A 337 -12.76 -22.61 -15.61
C TYR A 337 -13.43 -24.00 -15.58
N PHE A 338 -14.24 -24.37 -16.56
CA PHE A 338 -14.85 -25.70 -16.63
C PHE A 338 -13.83 -26.84 -16.79
N LYS A 339 -12.63 -26.55 -17.32
CA LYS A 339 -11.53 -27.51 -17.43
C LYS A 339 -11.06 -28.02 -16.07
N TYR A 340 -11.30 -27.27 -15.00
CA TYR A 340 -10.70 -27.49 -13.69
C TYR A 340 -11.69 -28.04 -12.65
N PRO A 341 -11.20 -28.76 -11.63
CA PRO A 341 -11.99 -29.17 -10.47
C PRO A 341 -12.51 -27.97 -9.68
N GLU A 342 -13.53 -28.18 -8.85
CA GLU A 342 -14.27 -27.14 -8.14
C GLU A 342 -13.39 -26.18 -7.34
N ALA A 343 -12.32 -26.68 -6.68
CA ALA A 343 -11.43 -25.85 -5.88
C ALA A 343 -10.67 -24.80 -6.73
N VAL A 344 -10.12 -25.21 -7.87
CA VAL A 344 -9.47 -24.29 -8.83
C VAL A 344 -10.52 -23.41 -9.52
N ARG A 345 -11.66 -24.01 -9.93
CA ARG A 345 -12.79 -23.30 -10.55
C ARG A 345 -13.25 -22.13 -9.69
N THR A 346 -13.46 -22.35 -8.39
CA THR A 346 -13.87 -21.32 -7.43
C THR A 346 -12.83 -20.19 -7.29
N LEU A 347 -11.56 -20.50 -7.52
CA LEU A 347 -10.49 -19.51 -7.46
C LEU A 347 -10.55 -18.53 -8.64
N ILE A 348 -10.82 -19.03 -9.86
CA ILE A 348 -10.56 -18.30 -11.10
C ILE A 348 -11.82 -17.75 -11.80
N TYR A 349 -13.01 -18.31 -11.59
CA TYR A 349 -14.21 -17.87 -12.33
C TYR A 349 -14.64 -16.44 -12.01
N THR A 350 -14.15 -15.84 -10.91
CA THR A 350 -14.40 -14.45 -10.53
C THR A 350 -13.11 -13.70 -10.23
N THR A 351 -13.13 -12.40 -10.48
CA THR A 351 -12.05 -11.48 -10.08
C THR A 351 -12.24 -10.90 -8.67
N ASN A 352 -12.92 -11.62 -7.78
CA ASN A 352 -13.21 -11.14 -6.42
C ASN A 352 -11.96 -10.71 -5.65
N ALA A 353 -10.81 -11.33 -5.90
CA ALA A 353 -9.54 -10.98 -5.26
C ALA A 353 -9.14 -9.53 -5.57
N ILE A 354 -9.16 -9.15 -6.86
CA ILE A 354 -8.79 -7.82 -7.30
C ILE A 354 -9.93 -6.81 -7.08
N GLU A 355 -11.20 -7.21 -7.26
CA GLU A 355 -12.35 -6.33 -6.96
C GLU A 355 -12.39 -5.92 -5.48
N GLY A 356 -12.08 -6.85 -4.57
CA GLY A 356 -11.99 -6.59 -3.14
C GLY A 356 -10.90 -5.59 -2.81
N PHE A 357 -9.75 -5.71 -3.46
CA PHE A 357 -8.63 -4.78 -3.35
C PHE A 357 -9.00 -3.40 -3.91
N ASN A 358 -9.55 -3.34 -5.11
CA ASN A 358 -9.99 -2.11 -5.77
C ASN A 358 -11.02 -1.34 -4.94
N ARG A 359 -11.95 -2.05 -4.28
CA ARG A 359 -12.93 -1.46 -3.37
C ARG A 359 -12.26 -0.80 -2.16
N GLN A 360 -11.22 -1.43 -1.60
CA GLN A 360 -10.47 -0.87 -0.48
C GLN A 360 -9.66 0.36 -0.91
N LEU A 361 -9.02 0.33 -2.07
CA LEU A 361 -8.34 1.50 -2.65
C LEU A 361 -9.32 2.66 -2.84
N ARG A 362 -10.49 2.42 -3.44
CA ARG A 362 -11.53 3.44 -3.62
C ARG A 362 -12.05 4.01 -2.30
N LYS A 363 -12.09 3.22 -1.23
CA LYS A 363 -12.47 3.72 0.09
C LYS A 363 -11.51 4.77 0.62
N VAL A 364 -10.19 4.56 0.45
CA VAL A 364 -9.15 5.51 0.86
C VAL A 364 -9.13 6.74 -0.03
N THR A 365 -9.32 6.56 -1.35
CA THR A 365 -9.25 7.66 -2.32
C THR A 365 -10.56 8.45 -2.45
N LYS A 366 -11.64 8.03 -1.78
CA LYS A 366 -12.98 8.66 -1.89
C LYS A 366 -12.98 10.13 -1.49
N SER A 367 -12.14 10.53 -0.55
CA SER A 367 -11.99 11.92 -0.09
C SER A 367 -11.31 12.83 -1.12
N LYS A 368 -10.60 12.26 -2.09
CA LYS A 368 -9.91 13.00 -3.16
C LYS A 368 -10.59 12.77 -4.50
N SER A 369 -11.38 13.74 -4.95
CA SER A 369 -12.04 13.69 -6.25
C SER A 369 -11.05 13.84 -7.42
N VAL A 370 -9.96 14.61 -7.23
CA VAL A 370 -8.92 14.87 -8.24
C VAL A 370 -7.55 14.84 -7.59
N PHE A 371 -6.60 14.19 -8.23
CA PHE A 371 -5.19 14.18 -7.82
C PHE A 371 -4.41 15.26 -8.55
N PRO A 372 -3.47 15.99 -7.87
CA PRO A 372 -2.69 17.03 -8.52
C PRO A 372 -1.76 16.49 -9.63
N THR A 373 -1.18 15.30 -9.45
CA THR A 373 -0.23 14.65 -10.38
C THR A 373 -0.36 13.13 -10.33
N ASP A 374 0.20 12.43 -11.32
CA ASP A 374 0.31 10.97 -11.33
C ASP A 374 1.11 10.45 -10.13
N ASP A 375 2.21 11.14 -9.77
CA ASP A 375 3.02 10.79 -8.61
C ASP A 375 2.23 10.89 -7.30
N SER A 376 1.39 11.93 -7.17
CA SER A 376 0.49 12.10 -6.02
C SER A 376 -0.54 10.96 -5.91
N LEU A 377 -1.09 10.52 -7.04
CA LEU A 377 -1.95 9.34 -7.10
C LEU A 377 -1.19 8.08 -6.72
N LEU A 378 -0.02 7.84 -7.32
CA LEU A 378 0.78 6.64 -7.09
C LEU A 378 1.26 6.51 -5.64
N LYS A 379 1.70 7.61 -5.02
CA LYS A 379 2.07 7.65 -3.58
C LYS A 379 0.91 7.19 -2.69
N MET A 380 -0.29 7.74 -2.94
CA MET A 380 -1.46 7.39 -2.13
C MET A 380 -1.87 5.94 -2.33
N LEU A 381 -1.89 5.45 -3.56
CA LEU A 381 -2.23 4.07 -3.87
C LEU A 381 -1.23 3.10 -3.24
N TYR A 382 0.05 3.41 -3.28
CA TYR A 382 1.10 2.61 -2.66
C TYR A 382 0.91 2.50 -1.14
N LEU A 383 0.69 3.62 -0.45
CA LEU A 383 0.48 3.62 0.99
C LEU A 383 -0.80 2.88 1.39
N ALA A 384 -1.89 3.08 0.62
CA ALA A 384 -3.12 2.34 0.81
C ALA A 384 -2.93 0.83 0.57
N MET A 385 -2.16 0.45 -0.44
CA MET A 385 -1.79 -0.93 -0.74
C MET A 385 -1.04 -1.57 0.44
N ILE A 386 -0.04 -0.90 1.01
CA ILE A 386 0.70 -1.40 2.18
C ILE A 386 -0.26 -1.70 3.34
N ASP A 387 -1.19 -0.79 3.66
CA ASP A 387 -2.15 -1.00 4.74
C ASP A 387 -3.14 -2.15 4.46
N ILE A 388 -3.58 -2.29 3.21
CA ILE A 388 -4.47 -3.37 2.81
C ILE A 388 -3.76 -4.72 2.89
N THR A 389 -2.52 -4.80 2.39
CA THR A 389 -1.76 -6.05 2.28
C THR A 389 -1.17 -6.53 3.61
N LYS A 390 -1.05 -5.68 4.63
CA LYS A 390 -0.73 -6.11 6.02
C LYS A 390 -1.63 -7.24 6.52
N LYS A 391 -2.86 -7.34 5.99
CA LYS A 391 -3.83 -8.39 6.36
C LYS A 391 -3.66 -9.68 5.54
N TRP A 392 -2.79 -9.70 4.54
CA TRP A 392 -2.54 -10.84 3.67
C TRP A 392 -1.41 -11.72 4.23
N THR A 393 -1.56 -12.20 5.46
CA THR A 393 -0.50 -12.89 6.21
C THR A 393 -0.48 -14.40 6.04
N GLY A 394 -1.47 -14.98 5.36
CA GLY A 394 -1.62 -16.43 5.25
C GLY A 394 -1.72 -16.92 3.82
N LYS A 395 -1.58 -18.23 3.67
CA LYS A 395 -1.89 -18.97 2.45
C LYS A 395 -3.42 -18.98 2.26
N ARG A 396 -3.86 -19.11 1.00
CA ARG A 396 -5.27 -19.35 0.70
C ARG A 396 -5.74 -20.62 1.41
N LYS A 397 -6.97 -20.57 1.93
CA LYS A 397 -7.63 -21.77 2.45
C LYS A 397 -7.71 -22.83 1.34
N ASP A 398 -7.56 -24.08 1.70
CA ASP A 398 -7.59 -25.23 0.79
C ASP A 398 -6.48 -25.23 -0.30
N TRP A 399 -5.38 -24.46 -0.07
CA TRP A 399 -4.30 -24.34 -1.04
C TRP A 399 -3.63 -25.67 -1.37
N GLY A 400 -3.45 -26.58 -0.41
CA GLY A 400 -2.88 -27.90 -0.68
C GLY A 400 -3.64 -28.66 -1.76
N GLN A 401 -4.97 -28.66 -1.71
CA GLN A 401 -5.82 -29.29 -2.73
C GLN A 401 -5.71 -28.58 -4.09
N ILE A 402 -5.72 -27.25 -4.08
CA ILE A 402 -5.58 -26.45 -5.31
C ILE A 402 -4.22 -26.70 -5.95
N HIS A 403 -3.14 -26.68 -5.17
CA HIS A 403 -1.79 -26.92 -5.64
C HIS A 403 -1.65 -28.29 -6.32
N SER A 404 -2.07 -29.36 -5.64
CA SER A 404 -2.02 -30.73 -6.21
C SER A 404 -2.84 -30.84 -7.53
N GLN A 405 -3.96 -30.14 -7.63
CA GLN A 405 -4.71 -30.10 -8.88
C GLN A 405 -3.95 -29.35 -9.98
N LEU A 406 -3.34 -28.20 -9.65
CA LEU A 406 -2.52 -27.44 -10.63
C LEU A 406 -1.29 -28.25 -11.07
N GLU A 407 -0.65 -29.01 -10.18
CA GLU A 407 0.45 -29.91 -10.54
C GLU A 407 0.04 -30.95 -11.58
N ILE A 408 -1.19 -31.47 -11.50
CA ILE A 408 -1.72 -32.42 -12.50
C ILE A 408 -1.96 -31.73 -13.85
N PHE A 409 -2.60 -30.55 -13.84
CA PHE A 409 -2.97 -29.85 -15.07
C PHE A 409 -1.77 -29.18 -15.77
N PHE A 410 -0.74 -28.80 -15.03
CA PHE A 410 0.43 -28.07 -15.51
C PHE A 410 1.75 -28.78 -15.22
N ALA A 411 1.74 -30.13 -15.20
CA ALA A 411 2.89 -30.96 -14.83
C ALA A 411 4.16 -30.68 -15.66
N ASP A 412 3.98 -30.29 -16.93
CA ASP A 412 5.05 -29.95 -17.87
C ASP A 412 5.60 -28.52 -17.71
N ARG A 413 5.04 -27.74 -16.80
CA ARG A 413 5.37 -26.31 -16.57
C ARG A 413 5.89 -26.03 -15.17
N LEU A 414 5.75 -26.97 -14.28
CA LEU A 414 6.19 -26.83 -12.89
C LEU A 414 7.53 -27.54 -12.66
N PRO A 415 8.47 -26.96 -11.91
CA PRO A 415 9.70 -27.65 -11.54
C PRO A 415 9.37 -28.91 -10.74
N GLN A 416 10.07 -30.01 -11.08
CA GLN A 416 9.93 -31.32 -10.39
C GLN A 416 10.58 -31.25 -9.02
#